data_75e79bd3ea43a591f499161c3f8b4057
#
_entry.id   75e79bd3ea43a591f499161c3f8b4057
#
_cell.length_a   1.000
_cell.length_b   1.000
_cell.length_c   1.000
_cell.angle_alpha   90.00
_cell.angle_beta   90.00
_cell.angle_gamma   90.00
#
_symmetry.space_group_name_H-M   'P 1'
#
loop_
_entity.id
_entity.type
_entity.pdbx_description
1 polymer ?
#
loop_
_entity_poly.entity_id
_entity_poly.type
_entity_poly.pdbx_seq_one_letter_code
_entity_poly.pdbx_strand_id
1 'polypeptide(L)'
;MTSMRLWHLGGALIAAAWVAPSVFAQAPAPAAPTAANPWFQGAPFPEASEEVLGATAAGKVYVFAGLAPGWKPKAMVYEYDPASNQWAKKRPMRLPSHHVAFATLNNKIYAFGGFTYPDSGPPGWNAVNNAWEYDPATDEWKELAPMPTKRGAASAGVANGKIYVTGGANSLPGVNENGIHPARPHNVVATVEEYDPAANSWKTVRPLLLARNHHVTVGVGDKIYVIGGRVGAAFISSASNNVDLVEMYDPPTDLWTPRARMPTARSAIGAGVYNNQILVAGGEGQDQRFLAAFKAVEAYDPVLNRWQVLPSMPHPRHGLAVGAVGSRLYTVSGDGQSAGNGIEHSAVAFNEILQLDLVLK
;
A
#
# COMPACT_ATOMS: atom_id res chain seq x y z
N MET A 1 43.19 -37.73 71.50
CA MET A 1 44.00 -36.75 70.74
C MET A 1 43.13 -36.21 69.58
N THR A 2 42.50 -35.08 69.83
CA THR A 2 41.43 -34.55 68.98
C THR A 2 41.94 -33.22 68.38
N SER A 3 42.07 -33.13 67.06
CA SER A 3 42.50 -31.92 66.38
C SER A 3 41.28 -31.10 65.92
N MET A 4 41.16 -29.91 66.46
CA MET A 4 40.18 -28.89 66.11
C MET A 4 40.53 -28.21 64.81
N ARG A 5 39.67 -28.18 63.78
CA ARG A 5 39.85 -27.36 62.58
C ARG A 5 39.04 -26.06 62.70
N LEU A 6 39.73 -24.94 62.61
CA LEU A 6 39.17 -23.59 62.48
C LEU A 6 38.58 -23.40 61.06
N TRP A 7 37.36 -22.90 60.99
CA TRP A 7 36.76 -22.39 59.77
C TRP A 7 36.93 -20.87 59.70
N HIS A 8 37.58 -20.37 58.65
CA HIS A 8 37.59 -18.95 58.33
C HIS A 8 36.40 -18.63 57.45
N LEU A 9 35.52 -17.76 57.96
CA LEU A 9 34.44 -17.13 57.19
C LEU A 9 35.02 -15.91 56.46
N GLY A 10 35.21 -16.04 55.14
CA GLY A 10 35.52 -14.93 54.26
C GLY A 10 34.26 -14.21 53.82
N GLY A 11 34.02 -13.02 54.36
CA GLY A 11 32.92 -12.16 53.89
C GLY A 11 33.25 -11.54 52.52
N ALA A 12 32.49 -11.85 51.49
CA ALA A 12 32.54 -11.17 50.19
C ALA A 12 31.71 -9.88 50.23
N LEU A 13 32.34 -8.73 50.16
CA LEU A 13 31.67 -7.44 49.93
C LEU A 13 31.27 -7.36 48.44
N ILE A 14 29.93 -7.42 48.21
CA ILE A 14 29.37 -7.13 46.88
C ILE A 14 29.22 -5.62 46.75
N ALA A 15 30.11 -5.01 45.96
CA ALA A 15 29.98 -3.62 45.56
C ALA A 15 28.85 -3.53 44.48
N ALA A 16 27.73 -2.98 44.84
CA ALA A 16 26.67 -2.63 43.86
C ALA A 16 27.11 -1.41 43.06
N ALA A 17 27.49 -1.64 41.79
CA ALA A 17 27.73 -0.56 40.86
C ALA A 17 26.37 0.04 40.43
N TRP A 18 26.13 1.27 40.80
CA TRP A 18 25.00 2.05 40.27
C TRP A 18 25.32 2.41 38.82
N VAL A 19 24.64 1.78 37.85
CA VAL A 19 24.59 2.23 36.46
C VAL A 19 23.57 3.37 36.39
N ALA A 20 24.06 4.59 36.21
CA ALA A 20 23.19 5.75 35.94
C ALA A 20 22.44 5.51 34.63
N PRO A 21 21.15 5.79 34.56
CA PRO A 21 20.42 5.71 33.31
C PRO A 21 21.00 6.69 32.30
N SER A 22 21.47 6.20 31.16
CA SER A 22 21.91 7.02 30.03
C SER A 22 20.69 7.82 29.56
N VAL A 23 20.69 9.11 29.81
CA VAL A 23 19.73 10.03 29.19
C VAL A 23 20.12 10.11 27.71
N PHE A 24 19.47 9.32 26.88
CA PHE A 24 19.53 9.53 25.43
C PHE A 24 18.99 10.93 25.15
N ALA A 25 19.82 11.81 24.64
CA ALA A 25 19.39 13.11 24.17
C ALA A 25 18.28 12.89 23.14
N GLN A 26 17.11 13.42 23.42
CA GLN A 26 15.98 13.38 22.50
C GLN A 26 16.42 14.10 21.21
N ALA A 27 16.35 13.40 20.07
CA ALA A 27 16.68 14.03 18.80
C ALA A 27 15.86 15.31 18.64
N PRO A 28 16.42 16.41 18.10
CA PRO A 28 15.70 17.64 17.92
C PRO A 28 14.43 17.36 17.10
N ALA A 29 13.33 17.99 17.48
CA ALA A 29 12.08 17.87 16.74
C ALA A 29 12.35 18.26 15.27
N PRO A 30 11.80 17.52 14.29
CA PRO A 30 11.99 17.86 12.89
C PRO A 30 11.54 19.29 12.62
N ALA A 31 12.28 20.02 11.77
CA ALA A 31 11.93 21.38 11.40
C ALA A 31 10.51 21.42 10.79
N ALA A 32 9.75 22.44 11.11
CA ALA A 32 8.42 22.62 10.55
C ALA A 32 8.51 22.74 9.00
N PRO A 33 7.58 22.15 8.24
CA PRO A 33 7.57 22.24 6.79
C PRO A 33 7.34 23.68 6.33
N THR A 34 7.94 24.03 5.19
CA THR A 34 7.81 25.35 4.54
C THR A 34 7.49 25.16 3.06
N ALA A 35 7.03 26.21 2.38
CA ALA A 35 6.80 26.13 0.93
C ALA A 35 8.05 25.75 0.11
N ALA A 36 9.25 26.09 0.59
CA ALA A 36 10.52 25.68 -0.03
C ALA A 36 10.91 24.25 0.30
N ASN A 37 10.47 23.72 1.45
CA ASN A 37 10.66 22.34 1.86
C ASN A 37 9.38 21.80 2.52
N PRO A 38 8.40 21.38 1.72
CA PRO A 38 7.09 20.96 2.24
C PRO A 38 7.09 19.53 2.80
N TRP A 39 8.19 18.79 2.68
CA TRP A 39 8.35 17.43 3.20
C TRP A 39 8.96 17.41 4.60
N PHE A 40 8.46 16.53 5.44
CA PHE A 40 9.04 16.23 6.76
C PHE A 40 8.87 14.76 7.11
N GLN A 41 9.58 14.31 8.15
CA GLN A 41 9.55 12.91 8.59
C GLN A 41 8.58 12.75 9.78
N GLY A 42 7.71 11.75 9.70
CA GLY A 42 7.00 11.21 10.85
C GLY A 42 7.81 10.12 11.56
N ALA A 43 7.26 9.56 12.64
CA ALA A 43 7.85 8.40 13.29
C ALA A 43 8.09 7.28 12.25
N PRO A 44 9.29 6.67 12.23
CA PRO A 44 9.61 5.63 11.26
C PRO A 44 8.65 4.45 11.37
N PHE A 45 8.34 3.82 10.24
CA PHE A 45 7.48 2.64 10.20
C PHE A 45 8.16 1.47 10.92
N PRO A 46 7.49 0.79 11.87
CA PRO A 46 8.15 -0.19 12.74
C PRO A 46 8.63 -1.46 12.04
N GLU A 47 8.03 -1.81 10.91
CA GLU A 47 8.28 -3.09 10.23
C GLU A 47 8.46 -2.89 8.72
N ALA A 48 9.61 -2.32 8.31
CA ALA A 48 9.91 -2.05 6.90
C ALA A 48 9.54 -3.22 5.99
N SER A 49 8.82 -2.93 4.92
CA SER A 49 8.32 -3.95 4.00
C SER A 49 8.01 -3.34 2.63
N GLU A 50 8.17 -4.10 1.60
CA GLU A 50 7.64 -3.80 0.27
C GLU A 50 6.20 -4.29 0.12
N GLU A 51 5.53 -3.83 -0.93
CA GLU A 51 4.14 -4.19 -1.25
C GLU A 51 3.19 -3.99 -0.08
N VAL A 52 3.46 -2.93 0.70
CA VAL A 52 2.53 -2.43 1.72
C VAL A 52 1.46 -1.58 1.07
N LEU A 53 0.27 -1.63 1.66
CA LEU A 53 -0.91 -0.95 1.14
C LEU A 53 -1.47 -0.02 2.20
N GLY A 54 -1.91 1.16 1.76
CA GLY A 54 -2.42 2.21 2.63
C GLY A 54 -3.94 2.35 2.58
N ALA A 55 -4.52 2.69 3.72
CA ALA A 55 -5.87 3.21 3.83
C ALA A 55 -5.92 4.28 4.93
N THR A 56 -6.94 5.13 4.89
CA THR A 56 -7.15 6.15 5.93
C THR A 56 -8.57 6.04 6.49
N ALA A 57 -8.70 6.03 7.80
CA ALA A 57 -9.99 6.00 8.47
C ALA A 57 -9.91 6.76 9.79
N ALA A 58 -10.98 7.43 10.18
CA ALA A 58 -11.09 8.15 11.45
C ALA A 58 -9.90 9.10 11.75
N GLY A 59 -9.36 9.76 10.71
CA GLY A 59 -8.23 10.68 10.85
C GLY A 59 -6.86 10.02 11.06
N LYS A 60 -6.74 8.73 10.81
CA LYS A 60 -5.52 7.94 10.97
C LYS A 60 -5.10 7.27 9.66
N VAL A 61 -3.82 6.90 9.57
CA VAL A 61 -3.25 6.14 8.44
C VAL A 61 -3.07 4.70 8.87
N TYR A 62 -3.51 3.77 8.04
CA TYR A 62 -3.35 2.34 8.23
C TYR A 62 -2.43 1.77 7.17
N VAL A 63 -1.53 0.87 7.57
CA VAL A 63 -0.62 0.15 6.69
C VAL A 63 -0.87 -1.34 6.84
N PHE A 64 -1.08 -2.02 5.72
CA PHE A 64 -1.48 -3.42 5.65
C PHE A 64 -0.53 -4.25 4.81
N ALA A 65 -0.59 -5.58 5.00
CA ALA A 65 0.03 -6.59 4.14
C ALA A 65 1.57 -6.56 4.17
N GLY A 66 2.19 -6.48 3.02
CA GLY A 66 3.64 -6.47 2.83
C GLY A 66 4.21 -7.85 2.49
N LEU A 67 5.44 -7.84 1.99
CA LEU A 67 6.23 -9.04 1.70
C LEU A 67 7.43 -9.17 2.64
N ALA A 68 7.69 -10.39 3.06
CA ALA A 68 8.93 -10.83 3.69
C ALA A 68 9.88 -11.43 2.64
N PRO A 69 11.18 -11.61 2.94
CA PRO A 69 12.13 -12.28 2.07
C PRO A 69 11.59 -13.61 1.52
N GLY A 70 11.85 -13.88 0.25
CA GLY A 70 11.30 -15.04 -0.46
C GLY A 70 9.84 -14.88 -0.87
N TRP A 71 9.34 -13.65 -0.97
CA TRP A 71 7.98 -13.26 -1.39
C TRP A 71 6.87 -13.83 -0.52
N LYS A 72 7.15 -14.05 0.75
CA LYS A 72 6.16 -14.55 1.71
C LYS A 72 5.25 -13.41 2.16
N PRO A 73 3.94 -13.52 1.97
CA PRO A 73 3.01 -12.48 2.42
C PRO A 73 3.02 -12.32 3.93
N LYS A 74 2.96 -11.07 4.37
CA LYS A 74 2.70 -10.72 5.77
C LYS A 74 1.20 -10.48 5.97
N ALA A 75 0.77 -10.61 7.24
CA ALA A 75 -0.58 -10.26 7.65
C ALA A 75 -0.60 -8.99 8.51
N MET A 76 0.46 -8.19 8.45
CA MET A 76 0.62 -7.06 9.36
C MET A 76 -0.43 -5.98 9.16
N VAL A 77 -0.80 -5.34 10.27
CA VAL A 77 -1.65 -4.14 10.31
C VAL A 77 -1.06 -3.19 11.32
N TYR A 78 -0.81 -1.96 10.89
CA TYR A 78 -0.34 -0.87 11.73
C TYR A 78 -1.22 0.36 11.54
N GLU A 79 -1.51 1.04 12.65
CA GLU A 79 -2.18 2.32 12.70
C GLU A 79 -1.16 3.40 13.05
N TYR A 80 -1.11 4.46 12.27
CA TYR A 80 -0.38 5.68 12.59
C TYR A 80 -1.34 6.78 13.02
N ASP A 81 -1.08 7.35 14.17
CA ASP A 81 -1.81 8.51 14.66
C ASP A 81 -1.01 9.79 14.38
N PRO A 82 -1.48 10.65 13.44
CA PRO A 82 -0.82 11.90 13.13
C PRO A 82 -0.73 12.91 14.28
N ALA A 83 -1.64 12.83 15.26
CA ALA A 83 -1.68 13.76 16.38
C ALA A 83 -0.59 13.46 17.41
N SER A 84 -0.35 12.19 17.70
CA SER A 84 0.69 11.74 18.63
C SER A 84 2.02 11.41 17.94
N ASN A 85 2.05 11.31 16.60
CA ASN A 85 3.20 10.86 15.81
C ASN A 85 3.67 9.46 16.24
N GLN A 86 2.73 8.52 16.43
CA GLN A 86 3.03 7.18 16.93
C GLN A 86 2.38 6.07 16.11
N TRP A 87 3.03 4.92 16.09
CA TRP A 87 2.51 3.67 15.51
C TRP A 87 1.95 2.75 16.58
N ALA A 88 0.84 2.10 16.27
CA ALA A 88 0.27 1.00 17.04
C ALA A 88 0.09 -0.23 16.14
N LYS A 89 0.56 -1.39 16.60
CA LYS A 89 0.27 -2.66 15.92
C LYS A 89 -1.17 -3.06 16.22
N LYS A 90 -1.89 -3.46 15.18
CA LYS A 90 -3.31 -3.83 15.25
C LYS A 90 -3.50 -5.32 14.97
N ARG A 91 -4.74 -5.80 15.12
CA ARG A 91 -5.09 -7.18 14.81
C ARG A 91 -4.71 -7.52 13.37
N PRO A 92 -3.91 -8.58 13.14
CA PRO A 92 -3.45 -8.93 11.82
C PRO A 92 -4.60 -9.31 10.89
N MET A 93 -4.36 -9.19 9.58
CA MET A 93 -5.27 -9.71 8.55
C MET A 93 -5.55 -11.20 8.76
N ARG A 94 -6.76 -11.62 8.45
CA ARG A 94 -7.20 -13.03 8.59
C ARG A 94 -6.43 -13.98 7.69
N LEU A 95 -5.98 -13.50 6.54
CA LEU A 95 -5.25 -14.26 5.54
C LEU A 95 -3.98 -13.48 5.17
N PRO A 96 -2.77 -14.03 5.43
CA PRO A 96 -1.55 -13.42 4.94
C PRO A 96 -1.58 -13.33 3.42
N SER A 97 -1.64 -12.09 2.91
CA SER A 97 -1.72 -11.82 1.48
C SER A 97 -1.10 -10.46 1.14
N HIS A 98 -0.67 -10.30 -0.10
CA HIS A 98 -0.13 -9.05 -0.63
C HIS A 98 -0.91 -8.62 -1.87
N HIS A 99 -0.69 -7.40 -2.33
CA HIS A 99 -1.41 -6.84 -3.48
C HIS A 99 -2.94 -6.89 -3.32
N VAL A 100 -3.41 -6.69 -2.10
CA VAL A 100 -4.83 -6.65 -1.72
C VAL A 100 -5.42 -5.29 -2.11
N ALA A 101 -6.64 -5.25 -2.61
CA ALA A 101 -7.32 -3.99 -2.86
C ALA A 101 -7.99 -3.47 -1.58
N PHE A 102 -7.69 -2.22 -1.18
CA PHE A 102 -8.30 -1.59 -0.01
C PHE A 102 -9.17 -0.40 -0.39
N ALA A 103 -10.27 -0.24 0.33
CA ALA A 103 -11.14 0.94 0.25
C ALA A 103 -11.67 1.30 1.64
N THR A 104 -11.92 2.59 1.87
CA THR A 104 -12.52 3.06 3.13
C THR A 104 -13.92 3.60 2.87
N LEU A 105 -14.87 3.12 3.63
CA LEU A 105 -16.25 3.59 3.61
C LEU A 105 -16.79 3.64 5.06
N ASN A 106 -17.35 4.79 5.46
CA ASN A 106 -17.93 5.00 6.79
C ASN A 106 -16.95 4.64 7.94
N ASN A 107 -15.70 5.06 7.81
CA ASN A 107 -14.60 4.77 8.75
C ASN A 107 -14.28 3.27 8.94
N LYS A 108 -14.79 2.40 8.10
CA LYS A 108 -14.40 0.99 8.02
C LYS A 108 -13.51 0.77 6.81
N ILE A 109 -12.58 -0.17 6.91
CA ILE A 109 -11.62 -0.49 5.86
C ILE A 109 -11.98 -1.85 5.29
N TYR A 110 -12.20 -1.90 4.00
CA TYR A 110 -12.55 -3.10 3.25
C TYR A 110 -11.31 -3.62 2.50
N ALA A 111 -11.11 -4.93 2.53
CA ALA A 111 -9.99 -5.63 1.91
C ALA A 111 -10.49 -6.71 0.96
N PHE A 112 -10.00 -6.72 -0.28
CA PHE A 112 -10.49 -7.59 -1.34
C PHE A 112 -9.37 -8.29 -2.10
N GLY A 113 -9.47 -9.62 -2.25
CA GLY A 113 -8.57 -10.43 -3.04
C GLY A 113 -7.12 -10.37 -2.57
N GLY A 114 -6.22 -10.26 -3.52
CA GLY A 114 -4.78 -10.31 -3.30
C GLY A 114 -4.17 -11.64 -3.73
N PHE A 115 -2.91 -11.84 -3.35
CA PHE A 115 -2.20 -13.09 -3.60
C PHE A 115 -1.72 -13.69 -2.28
N THR A 116 -1.87 -15.01 -2.14
CA THR A 116 -1.30 -15.81 -1.07
C THR A 116 -0.07 -16.58 -1.57
N TYR A 117 0.72 -17.11 -0.64
CA TYR A 117 1.83 -17.99 -0.97
C TYR A 117 1.30 -19.41 -1.25
N PRO A 118 1.86 -20.15 -2.22
CA PRO A 118 1.48 -21.54 -2.46
C PRO A 118 1.81 -22.45 -1.27
N ASP A 119 0.90 -23.37 -0.96
CA ASP A 119 1.13 -24.39 0.10
C ASP A 119 2.22 -25.39 -0.28
N SER A 120 2.50 -25.54 -1.58
CA SER A 120 3.52 -26.45 -2.11
C SER A 120 4.01 -25.98 -3.49
N GLY A 121 5.19 -26.46 -3.89
CA GLY A 121 5.80 -26.12 -5.18
C GLY A 121 6.74 -24.91 -5.10
N PRO A 122 7.16 -24.37 -6.24
CA PRO A 122 8.07 -23.22 -6.29
C PRO A 122 7.38 -21.94 -5.78
N PRO A 123 8.17 -20.95 -5.33
CA PRO A 123 7.64 -19.64 -4.99
C PRO A 123 6.75 -19.07 -6.10
N GLY A 124 5.59 -18.57 -5.73
CA GLY A 124 4.60 -18.02 -6.65
C GLY A 124 3.48 -17.36 -5.88
N TRP A 125 2.48 -16.85 -6.60
CA TRP A 125 1.36 -16.13 -6.01
C TRP A 125 0.03 -16.76 -6.46
N ASN A 126 -0.81 -17.11 -5.50
CA ASN A 126 -2.16 -17.61 -5.75
C ASN A 126 -3.16 -16.51 -5.60
N ALA A 127 -3.88 -16.19 -6.65
CA ALA A 127 -4.94 -15.20 -6.60
C ALA A 127 -6.11 -15.73 -5.75
N VAL A 128 -6.61 -14.88 -4.86
CA VAL A 128 -7.74 -15.17 -3.99
C VAL A 128 -8.89 -14.18 -4.21
N ASN A 129 -10.08 -14.51 -3.71
CA ASN A 129 -11.28 -13.67 -3.83
C ASN A 129 -11.91 -13.33 -2.49
N ASN A 130 -11.19 -13.52 -1.40
CA ASN A 130 -11.64 -13.18 -0.06
C ASN A 130 -12.02 -11.70 0.04
N ALA A 131 -13.03 -11.42 0.85
CA ALA A 131 -13.48 -10.07 1.17
C ALA A 131 -13.63 -9.94 2.69
N TRP A 132 -13.11 -8.85 3.25
CA TRP A 132 -13.10 -8.58 4.66
C TRP A 132 -13.46 -7.12 4.95
N GLU A 133 -14.12 -6.87 6.08
CA GLU A 133 -14.30 -5.56 6.67
C GLU A 133 -13.47 -5.49 7.95
N TYR A 134 -12.61 -4.49 8.08
CA TYR A 134 -11.90 -4.16 9.31
C TYR A 134 -12.57 -2.94 9.95
N ASP A 135 -12.92 -3.07 11.23
CA ASP A 135 -13.43 -1.98 12.03
C ASP A 135 -12.31 -1.43 12.94
N PRO A 136 -11.75 -0.24 12.62
CA PRO A 136 -10.72 0.37 13.45
C PRO A 136 -11.13 0.66 14.90
N ALA A 137 -12.42 0.88 15.16
CA ALA A 137 -12.91 1.23 16.49
C ALA A 137 -12.88 0.03 17.44
N THR A 138 -13.09 -1.18 16.93
CA THR A 138 -13.10 -2.42 17.70
C THR A 138 -11.87 -3.28 17.50
N ASP A 139 -11.02 -2.95 16.52
CA ASP A 139 -9.87 -3.74 16.09
C ASP A 139 -10.27 -5.17 15.65
N GLU A 140 -11.40 -5.28 14.93
CA GLU A 140 -11.98 -6.56 14.54
C GLU A 140 -12.12 -6.71 13.03
N TRP A 141 -11.95 -7.95 12.52
CA TRP A 141 -12.18 -8.33 11.14
C TRP A 141 -13.48 -9.12 11.02
N LYS A 142 -14.32 -8.75 10.05
CA LYS A 142 -15.53 -9.45 9.65
C LYS A 142 -15.37 -9.98 8.24
N GLU A 143 -15.74 -11.25 8.04
CA GLU A 143 -15.81 -11.85 6.70
C GLU A 143 -17.05 -11.38 5.95
N LEU A 144 -16.86 -11.14 4.65
CA LEU A 144 -17.89 -10.68 3.72
C LEU A 144 -18.08 -11.69 2.59
N ALA A 145 -19.14 -11.52 1.79
CA ALA A 145 -19.33 -12.30 0.59
C ALA A 145 -18.10 -12.18 -0.33
N PRO A 146 -17.47 -13.28 -0.75
CA PRO A 146 -16.27 -13.25 -1.57
C PRO A 146 -16.52 -12.61 -2.93
N MET A 147 -15.50 -11.97 -3.52
CA MET A 147 -15.58 -11.48 -4.90
C MET A 147 -15.91 -12.60 -5.87
N PRO A 148 -16.66 -12.34 -6.96
CA PRO A 148 -16.88 -13.33 -8.01
C PRO A 148 -15.60 -13.81 -8.69
N THR A 149 -14.60 -12.91 -8.84
CA THR A 149 -13.34 -13.21 -9.54
C THR A 149 -12.15 -13.21 -8.59
N LYS A 150 -11.38 -14.31 -8.55
CA LYS A 150 -10.08 -14.38 -7.85
C LYS A 150 -9.08 -13.49 -8.57
N ARG A 151 -8.44 -12.54 -7.86
CA ARG A 151 -7.41 -11.65 -8.42
C ARG A 151 -6.65 -10.89 -7.34
N GLY A 152 -5.41 -10.57 -7.64
CA GLY A 152 -4.59 -9.65 -6.86
C GLY A 152 -4.08 -8.50 -7.73
N ALA A 153 -3.36 -7.55 -7.15
CA ALA A 153 -2.92 -6.33 -7.80
C ALA A 153 -4.05 -5.54 -8.48
N ALA A 154 -5.28 -5.76 -8.01
CA ALA A 154 -6.45 -4.93 -8.25
C ALA A 154 -6.42 -3.72 -7.32
N SER A 155 -7.30 -2.76 -7.56
CA SER A 155 -7.47 -1.60 -6.69
C SER A 155 -8.95 -1.33 -6.43
N ALA A 156 -9.28 -0.60 -5.36
CA ALA A 156 -10.66 -0.33 -5.00
C ALA A 156 -10.91 1.14 -4.70
N GLY A 157 -12.09 1.63 -5.10
CA GLY A 157 -12.55 2.99 -4.84
C GLY A 157 -14.02 3.02 -4.47
N VAL A 158 -14.46 4.11 -3.85
CA VAL A 158 -15.81 4.27 -3.32
C VAL A 158 -16.56 5.37 -4.07
N ALA A 159 -17.77 5.06 -4.53
CA ALA A 159 -18.71 6.05 -5.04
C ALA A 159 -20.14 5.65 -4.66
N ASN A 160 -21.00 6.61 -4.32
CA ASN A 160 -22.41 6.41 -4.00
C ASN A 160 -22.66 5.30 -2.96
N GLY A 161 -21.79 5.18 -1.95
CA GLY A 161 -21.92 4.17 -0.89
C GLY A 161 -21.64 2.73 -1.34
N LYS A 162 -21.10 2.53 -2.55
CA LYS A 162 -20.65 1.25 -3.09
C LYS A 162 -19.15 1.24 -3.27
N ILE A 163 -18.56 0.04 -3.30
CA ILE A 163 -17.12 -0.15 -3.49
C ILE A 163 -16.91 -0.84 -4.85
N TYR A 164 -16.02 -0.27 -5.67
CA TYR A 164 -15.69 -0.77 -6.99
C TYR A 164 -14.29 -1.35 -6.98
N VAL A 165 -14.15 -2.66 -7.19
CA VAL A 165 -12.86 -3.33 -7.34
C VAL A 165 -12.56 -3.48 -8.82
N THR A 166 -11.45 -2.92 -9.28
CA THR A 166 -11.13 -2.77 -10.70
C THR A 166 -9.86 -3.51 -11.08
N GLY A 167 -9.83 -4.11 -12.27
CA GLY A 167 -8.65 -4.70 -12.88
C GLY A 167 -8.00 -5.80 -12.04
N GLY A 168 -6.68 -5.89 -12.12
CA GLY A 168 -5.86 -6.86 -11.41
C GLY A 168 -5.30 -7.96 -12.29
N ALA A 169 -4.76 -8.99 -11.65
CA ALA A 169 -4.16 -10.13 -12.33
C ALA A 169 -4.57 -11.46 -11.65
N ASN A 170 -4.59 -12.51 -12.46
CA ASN A 170 -4.80 -13.88 -12.01
C ASN A 170 -4.03 -14.87 -12.91
N SER A 171 -4.18 -16.17 -12.67
CA SER A 171 -3.54 -17.21 -13.48
C SER A 171 -4.08 -17.21 -14.89
N LEU A 172 -3.25 -17.57 -15.85
CA LEU A 172 -3.69 -17.84 -17.22
C LEU A 172 -4.70 -18.99 -17.22
N PRO A 173 -5.76 -18.92 -18.05
CA PRO A 173 -6.71 -20.02 -18.19
C PRO A 173 -6.01 -21.35 -18.51
N GLY A 174 -6.37 -22.41 -17.79
CA GLY A 174 -5.80 -23.76 -18.00
C GLY A 174 -4.39 -23.98 -17.41
N VAL A 175 -3.80 -22.97 -16.77
CA VAL A 175 -2.53 -23.10 -16.04
C VAL A 175 -2.84 -23.29 -14.55
N ASN A 176 -2.02 -24.11 -13.87
CA ASN A 176 -2.12 -24.30 -12.44
C ASN A 176 -2.08 -22.92 -11.70
N GLU A 177 -2.98 -22.70 -10.77
CA GLU A 177 -3.14 -21.46 -10.03
C GLU A 177 -1.87 -20.98 -9.28
N ASN A 178 -0.93 -21.90 -9.04
CA ASN A 178 0.35 -21.64 -8.36
C ASN A 178 1.40 -20.92 -9.25
N GLY A 179 1.00 -20.24 -10.30
CA GLY A 179 1.90 -19.79 -11.36
C GLY A 179 2.17 -18.32 -11.48
N ILE A 180 1.48 -17.43 -10.72
CA ILE A 180 1.71 -16.00 -10.86
C ILE A 180 3.04 -15.63 -10.22
N HIS A 181 3.84 -14.89 -10.98
CA HIS A 181 5.16 -14.43 -10.59
C HIS A 181 5.48 -13.16 -11.40
N PRO A 182 6.18 -12.14 -10.85
CA PRO A 182 6.47 -10.91 -11.60
C PRO A 182 7.17 -11.14 -12.94
N ALA A 183 8.03 -12.16 -13.02
CA ALA A 183 8.80 -12.52 -14.21
C ALA A 183 8.13 -13.59 -15.11
N ARG A 184 6.86 -13.90 -14.89
CA ARG A 184 6.12 -14.90 -15.70
C ARG A 184 4.87 -14.28 -16.30
N PRO A 185 4.49 -14.68 -17.52
CA PRO A 185 3.20 -14.28 -18.08
C PRO A 185 2.06 -14.68 -17.16
N HIS A 186 1.12 -13.76 -16.95
CA HIS A 186 -0.11 -13.98 -16.21
C HIS A 186 -1.27 -13.25 -16.89
N ASN A 187 -2.49 -13.61 -16.54
CA ASN A 187 -3.66 -12.96 -17.08
C ASN A 187 -3.88 -11.62 -16.39
N VAL A 188 -4.03 -10.56 -17.17
CA VAL A 188 -4.39 -9.22 -16.70
C VAL A 188 -5.85 -8.98 -17.06
N VAL A 189 -6.66 -8.62 -16.09
CA VAL A 189 -8.11 -8.53 -16.27
C VAL A 189 -8.60 -7.09 -16.31
N ALA A 190 -9.66 -6.86 -17.11
CA ALA A 190 -10.39 -5.59 -17.14
C ALA A 190 -11.63 -5.62 -16.22
N THR A 191 -11.85 -6.70 -15.51
CA THR A 191 -13.05 -6.92 -14.67
C THR A 191 -13.23 -5.80 -13.66
N VAL A 192 -14.48 -5.32 -13.56
CA VAL A 192 -14.93 -4.38 -12.53
C VAL A 192 -16.12 -4.99 -11.80
N GLU A 193 -16.02 -5.07 -10.49
CA GLU A 193 -17.05 -5.62 -9.62
C GLU A 193 -17.44 -4.59 -8.56
N GLU A 194 -18.72 -4.31 -8.49
CA GLU A 194 -19.34 -3.43 -7.50
C GLU A 194 -19.78 -4.26 -6.30
N TYR A 195 -19.34 -3.87 -5.12
CA TYR A 195 -19.76 -4.43 -3.83
C TYR A 195 -20.77 -3.50 -3.16
N ASP A 196 -21.89 -4.07 -2.74
CA ASP A 196 -22.90 -3.41 -1.91
C ASP A 196 -22.71 -3.82 -0.44
N PRO A 197 -22.15 -2.96 0.43
CA PRO A 197 -21.99 -3.30 1.85
C PRO A 197 -23.29 -3.54 2.60
N ALA A 198 -24.39 -2.87 2.20
CA ALA A 198 -25.68 -3.02 2.85
C ALA A 198 -26.32 -4.38 2.54
N ALA A 199 -26.17 -4.86 1.32
CA ALA A 199 -26.69 -6.16 0.86
C ALA A 199 -25.67 -7.30 1.04
N ASN A 200 -24.40 -7.00 1.34
CA ASN A 200 -23.28 -7.94 1.34
C ASN A 200 -23.25 -8.76 0.03
N SER A 201 -23.31 -8.09 -1.10
CA SER A 201 -23.45 -8.74 -2.42
C SER A 201 -22.65 -8.03 -3.50
N TRP A 202 -22.34 -8.76 -4.57
CA TRP A 202 -21.57 -8.31 -5.71
C TRP A 202 -22.38 -8.21 -6.99
N LYS A 203 -21.98 -7.27 -7.84
CA LYS A 203 -22.49 -7.11 -9.20
C LYS A 203 -21.32 -6.84 -10.13
N THR A 204 -21.22 -7.55 -11.26
CA THR A 204 -20.30 -7.20 -12.34
C THR A 204 -20.87 -6.02 -13.11
N VAL A 205 -20.03 -5.01 -13.36
CA VAL A 205 -20.36 -3.82 -14.12
C VAL A 205 -19.43 -3.70 -15.34
N ARG A 206 -19.57 -2.64 -16.12
CA ARG A 206 -18.80 -2.45 -17.35
C ARG A 206 -17.29 -2.53 -17.06
N PRO A 207 -16.54 -3.37 -17.80
CA PRO A 207 -15.10 -3.54 -17.59
C PRO A 207 -14.31 -2.27 -17.96
N LEU A 208 -13.08 -2.14 -17.47
CA LEU A 208 -12.10 -1.15 -17.89
C LEU A 208 -11.92 -1.15 -19.41
N LEU A 209 -11.64 0.00 -20.00
CA LEU A 209 -11.30 0.10 -21.43
C LEU A 209 -9.95 -0.61 -21.75
N LEU A 210 -9.05 -0.68 -20.77
CA LEU A 210 -7.78 -1.41 -20.89
C LEU A 210 -7.54 -2.25 -19.63
N ALA A 211 -7.37 -3.57 -19.81
CA ALA A 211 -6.98 -4.49 -18.74
C ALA A 211 -5.63 -4.08 -18.15
N ARG A 212 -5.55 -3.93 -16.82
CA ARG A 212 -4.31 -3.56 -16.13
C ARG A 212 -4.30 -3.95 -14.65
N ASN A 213 -3.11 -4.01 -14.10
CA ASN A 213 -2.83 -4.30 -12.70
C ASN A 213 -1.90 -3.23 -12.10
N HIS A 214 -1.68 -3.24 -10.78
CA HIS A 214 -0.80 -2.32 -10.05
C HIS A 214 -1.12 -0.82 -10.28
N HIS A 215 -2.38 -0.53 -10.62
CA HIS A 215 -2.94 0.81 -10.74
C HIS A 215 -3.55 1.25 -9.41
N VAL A 216 -3.96 2.51 -9.32
CA VAL A 216 -4.81 3.00 -8.23
C VAL A 216 -6.22 3.28 -8.71
N THR A 217 -7.17 3.06 -7.80
CA THR A 217 -8.60 3.35 -8.00
C THR A 217 -9.07 4.22 -6.86
N VAL A 218 -9.65 5.36 -7.20
CA VAL A 218 -10.05 6.39 -6.23
C VAL A 218 -11.43 6.90 -6.54
N GLY A 219 -12.26 7.05 -5.52
CA GLY A 219 -13.53 7.75 -5.63
C GLY A 219 -13.37 9.24 -5.36
N VAL A 220 -13.94 10.08 -6.24
CA VAL A 220 -14.09 11.53 -5.99
C VAL A 220 -15.51 11.93 -6.40
N GLY A 221 -16.24 12.48 -5.46
CA GLY A 221 -17.68 12.72 -5.63
C GLY A 221 -18.42 11.41 -5.87
N ASP A 222 -19.17 11.36 -6.96
CA ASP A 222 -19.96 10.20 -7.39
C ASP A 222 -19.27 9.37 -8.50
N LYS A 223 -17.98 9.60 -8.79
CA LYS A 223 -17.23 8.96 -9.86
C LYS A 223 -16.06 8.15 -9.32
N ILE A 224 -15.66 7.13 -10.10
CA ILE A 224 -14.48 6.32 -9.87
C ILE A 224 -13.41 6.67 -10.90
N TYR A 225 -12.18 6.87 -10.47
CA TYR A 225 -11.01 7.14 -11.31
C TYR A 225 -10.01 6.01 -11.19
N VAL A 226 -9.59 5.46 -12.33
CA VAL A 226 -8.56 4.40 -12.42
C VAL A 226 -7.36 4.98 -13.14
N ILE A 227 -6.19 4.98 -12.47
CA ILE A 227 -5.02 5.76 -12.86
C ILE A 227 -3.78 4.87 -12.92
N GLY A 228 -3.01 4.97 -14.01
CA GLY A 228 -1.72 4.30 -14.17
C GLY A 228 -1.82 2.78 -14.21
N GLY A 229 -0.79 2.12 -13.69
CA GLY A 229 -0.68 0.66 -13.69
C GLY A 229 0.13 0.12 -14.87
N ARG A 230 0.04 -1.20 -15.11
CA ARG A 230 0.72 -1.90 -16.20
C ARG A 230 -0.13 -2.96 -16.87
N VAL A 231 0.17 -3.24 -18.14
CA VAL A 231 -0.58 -4.17 -19.01
C VAL A 231 0.10 -5.52 -19.15
N GLY A 232 0.65 -6.08 -18.10
CA GLY A 232 1.31 -7.38 -18.14
C GLY A 232 2.15 -7.64 -16.89
N ALA A 233 3.00 -8.65 -16.97
CA ALA A 233 4.02 -8.94 -15.98
C ALA A 233 5.17 -7.92 -16.07
N ALA A 234 5.90 -7.72 -14.97
CA ALA A 234 6.89 -6.67 -14.86
C ALA A 234 8.09 -6.84 -15.80
N PHE A 235 8.60 -8.07 -15.97
CA PHE A 235 9.95 -8.32 -16.53
C PHE A 235 9.98 -9.15 -17.83
N ILE A 236 8.86 -9.32 -18.50
CA ILE A 236 8.78 -10.15 -19.71
C ILE A 236 8.86 -9.39 -21.03
N SER A 237 8.85 -8.06 -20.98
CA SER A 237 8.87 -7.19 -22.14
C SER A 237 10.21 -6.48 -22.30
N SER A 238 10.60 -6.22 -23.54
CA SER A 238 11.76 -5.38 -23.87
C SER A 238 11.50 -3.88 -23.63
N ALA A 239 10.25 -3.50 -23.42
CA ALA A 239 9.82 -2.14 -23.11
C ALA A 239 8.96 -2.13 -21.86
N SER A 240 8.88 -0.98 -21.19
CA SER A 240 8.01 -0.82 -20.05
C SER A 240 6.54 -1.07 -20.41
N ASN A 241 5.87 -1.87 -19.60
CA ASN A 241 4.43 -2.14 -19.71
C ASN A 241 3.56 -1.11 -18.97
N ASN A 242 4.17 -0.10 -18.36
CA ASN A 242 3.48 0.94 -17.62
C ASN A 242 2.64 1.82 -18.54
N VAL A 243 1.50 2.24 -18.02
CA VAL A 243 0.59 3.17 -18.69
C VAL A 243 0.38 4.43 -17.87
N ASP A 244 0.08 5.52 -18.57
CA ASP A 244 -0.27 6.83 -18.01
C ASP A 244 -1.77 7.10 -18.05
N LEU A 245 -2.57 6.09 -18.35
CA LEU A 245 -4.01 6.21 -18.60
C LEU A 245 -4.76 6.61 -17.32
N VAL A 246 -5.76 7.46 -17.54
CA VAL A 246 -6.79 7.81 -16.57
C VAL A 246 -8.14 7.52 -17.18
N GLU A 247 -8.92 6.69 -16.53
CA GLU A 247 -10.29 6.35 -16.90
C GLU A 247 -11.24 6.72 -15.77
N MET A 248 -12.30 7.43 -16.10
CA MET A 248 -13.37 7.80 -15.16
C MET A 248 -14.60 6.95 -15.44
N TYR A 249 -15.10 6.26 -14.42
CA TYR A 249 -16.35 5.52 -14.44
C TYR A 249 -17.47 6.34 -13.83
N ASP A 250 -18.60 6.33 -14.51
CA ASP A 250 -19.85 6.93 -14.08
C ASP A 250 -20.87 5.83 -13.72
N PRO A 251 -21.05 5.52 -12.42
CA PRO A 251 -21.92 4.43 -12.00
C PRO A 251 -23.37 4.51 -12.50
N PRO A 252 -24.04 5.69 -12.49
CA PRO A 252 -25.41 5.79 -12.99
C PRO A 252 -25.60 5.44 -14.47
N THR A 253 -24.58 5.70 -15.30
CA THR A 253 -24.66 5.43 -16.76
C THR A 253 -23.94 4.14 -17.16
N ASP A 254 -23.18 3.53 -16.25
CA ASP A 254 -22.33 2.37 -16.51
C ASP A 254 -21.34 2.63 -17.67
N LEU A 255 -20.75 3.84 -17.73
CA LEU A 255 -19.85 4.24 -18.82
C LEU A 255 -18.48 4.67 -18.30
N TRP A 256 -17.45 4.33 -19.09
CA TRP A 256 -16.08 4.81 -18.90
C TRP A 256 -15.78 5.95 -19.85
N THR A 257 -15.08 6.98 -19.35
CA THR A 257 -14.60 8.12 -20.12
C THR A 257 -13.11 8.31 -19.90
N PRO A 258 -12.27 8.30 -20.97
CA PRO A 258 -10.86 8.65 -20.87
C PRO A 258 -10.68 10.09 -20.37
N ARG A 259 -9.66 10.32 -19.55
CA ARG A 259 -9.32 11.63 -18.98
C ARG A 259 -7.88 12.00 -19.32
N ALA A 260 -7.43 13.19 -18.90
CA ALA A 260 -6.07 13.65 -19.15
C ALA A 260 -5.06 12.64 -18.55
N ARG A 261 -4.10 12.23 -19.36
CA ARG A 261 -3.07 11.25 -18.99
C ARG A 261 -2.17 11.77 -17.88
N MET A 262 -1.75 10.86 -17.00
CA MET A 262 -0.77 11.14 -15.95
C MET A 262 0.58 11.54 -16.59
N PRO A 263 1.30 12.54 -16.05
CA PRO A 263 2.58 12.97 -16.65
C PRO A 263 3.64 11.87 -16.72
N THR A 264 3.65 10.94 -15.75
CA THR A 264 4.65 9.87 -15.67
C THR A 264 3.98 8.50 -15.65
N ALA A 265 4.13 7.71 -16.71
CA ALA A 265 3.64 6.33 -16.78
C ALA A 265 4.34 5.47 -15.73
N ARG A 266 3.59 4.89 -14.77
CA ARG A 266 4.14 4.07 -13.67
C ARG A 266 3.09 3.14 -13.06
N SER A 267 3.58 2.07 -12.43
CA SER A 267 2.79 1.08 -11.70
C SER A 267 3.26 0.94 -10.25
N ALA A 268 2.60 0.13 -9.44
CA ALA A 268 2.87 -0.04 -8.00
C ALA A 268 2.92 1.30 -7.25
N ILE A 269 1.99 2.17 -7.63
CA ILE A 269 1.77 3.51 -7.11
C ILE A 269 0.77 3.50 -5.95
N GLY A 270 0.85 4.52 -5.09
CA GLY A 270 -0.18 4.78 -4.09
C GLY A 270 -0.94 6.07 -4.36
N ALA A 271 -2.13 6.21 -3.79
CA ALA A 271 -2.94 7.42 -3.96
C ALA A 271 -3.64 7.87 -2.67
N GLY A 272 -3.97 9.16 -2.63
CA GLY A 272 -4.81 9.80 -1.62
C GLY A 272 -5.68 10.88 -2.24
N VAL A 273 -6.68 11.36 -1.51
CA VAL A 273 -7.56 12.45 -1.96
C VAL A 273 -7.46 13.62 -0.99
N TYR A 274 -7.26 14.81 -1.54
CA TYR A 274 -7.28 16.07 -0.77
C TYR A 274 -7.98 17.14 -1.59
N ASN A 275 -8.98 17.81 -1.00
CA ASN A 275 -9.77 18.88 -1.66
C ASN A 275 -10.30 18.45 -3.04
N ASN A 276 -10.83 17.24 -3.16
CA ASN A 276 -11.29 16.61 -4.41
C ASN A 276 -10.23 16.43 -5.51
N GLN A 277 -8.96 16.65 -5.21
CA GLN A 277 -7.86 16.30 -6.08
C GLN A 277 -7.29 14.93 -5.72
N ILE A 278 -6.90 14.16 -6.74
CA ILE A 278 -6.32 12.84 -6.58
C ILE A 278 -4.79 12.97 -6.61
N LEU A 279 -4.15 12.57 -5.54
CA LEU A 279 -2.70 12.60 -5.37
C LEU A 279 -2.14 11.22 -5.66
N VAL A 280 -1.18 11.11 -6.57
CA VAL A 280 -0.52 9.85 -6.93
C VAL A 280 0.96 9.97 -6.62
N ALA A 281 1.48 9.05 -5.80
CA ALA A 281 2.86 9.09 -5.32
C ALA A 281 3.61 7.79 -5.59
N GLY A 282 4.93 7.91 -5.86
CA GLY A 282 5.85 6.80 -6.03
C GLY A 282 5.60 5.96 -7.26
N GLY A 283 5.94 4.68 -7.16
CA GLY A 283 5.78 3.69 -8.22
C GLY A 283 7.09 3.23 -8.82
N GLU A 284 6.98 2.34 -9.78
CA GLU A 284 8.10 1.71 -10.47
C GLU A 284 7.95 1.72 -11.98
N GLY A 285 9.10 1.57 -12.66
CA GLY A 285 9.18 1.33 -14.09
C GLY A 285 10.34 0.42 -14.42
N GLN A 286 10.09 -0.55 -15.28
CA GLN A 286 11.08 -1.53 -15.72
C GLN A 286 11.06 -1.68 -17.23
N ASP A 287 12.25 -1.78 -17.80
CA ASP A 287 12.48 -2.36 -19.13
C ASP A 287 13.80 -3.14 -19.11
N GLN A 288 14.28 -3.61 -20.25
CA GLN A 288 15.56 -4.35 -20.33
C GLN A 288 16.80 -3.51 -19.99
N ARG A 289 16.67 -2.19 -19.90
CA ARG A 289 17.77 -1.25 -19.70
C ARG A 289 17.81 -0.64 -18.32
N PHE A 290 16.67 -0.52 -17.64
CA PHE A 290 16.63 0.09 -16.31
C PHE A 290 15.56 -0.54 -15.42
N LEU A 291 15.84 -0.46 -14.11
CA LEU A 291 14.92 -0.77 -13.02
C LEU A 291 14.86 0.50 -12.15
N ALA A 292 13.71 1.14 -12.08
CA ALA A 292 13.57 2.41 -11.39
C ALA A 292 12.37 2.45 -10.45
N ALA A 293 12.59 2.93 -9.23
CA ALA A 293 11.53 3.45 -8.39
C ALA A 293 11.43 4.97 -8.57
N PHE A 294 10.24 5.52 -8.50
CA PHE A 294 9.97 6.94 -8.76
C PHE A 294 9.82 7.75 -7.49
N LYS A 295 10.27 9.02 -7.55
CA LYS A 295 9.99 10.06 -6.55
C LYS A 295 8.74 10.88 -6.90
N ALA A 296 8.13 10.64 -8.04
CA ALA A 296 7.07 11.48 -8.59
C ALA A 296 5.87 11.56 -7.64
N VAL A 297 5.38 12.78 -7.44
CA VAL A 297 4.09 13.08 -6.82
C VAL A 297 3.33 14.00 -7.76
N GLU A 298 2.14 13.60 -8.14
CA GLU A 298 1.34 14.30 -9.14
C GLU A 298 -0.10 14.40 -8.63
N ALA A 299 -0.71 15.58 -8.79
CA ALA A 299 -2.08 15.85 -8.41
C ALA A 299 -2.95 15.97 -9.65
N TYR A 300 -4.05 15.25 -9.69
CA TYR A 300 -5.07 15.33 -10.72
C TYR A 300 -6.28 16.09 -10.21
N ASP A 301 -6.68 17.10 -10.97
CA ASP A 301 -7.93 17.84 -10.75
C ASP A 301 -9.03 17.26 -11.66
N PRO A 302 -10.02 16.56 -11.10
CA PRO A 302 -11.10 15.95 -11.90
C PRO A 302 -12.01 16.95 -12.59
N VAL A 303 -12.19 18.13 -12.02
CA VAL A 303 -13.06 19.20 -12.55
C VAL A 303 -12.40 19.84 -13.76
N LEU A 304 -11.13 20.24 -13.61
CA LEU A 304 -10.36 20.89 -14.66
C LEU A 304 -9.77 19.89 -15.67
N ASN A 305 -9.83 18.59 -15.36
CA ASN A 305 -9.23 17.50 -16.15
C ASN A 305 -7.77 17.76 -16.47
N ARG A 306 -6.98 18.13 -15.46
CA ARG A 306 -5.55 18.46 -15.62
C ARG A 306 -4.71 17.94 -14.48
N TRP A 307 -3.42 17.79 -14.74
CA TRP A 307 -2.40 17.38 -13.77
C TRP A 307 -1.54 18.57 -13.34
N GLN A 308 -1.08 18.50 -12.10
CA GLN A 308 -0.04 19.35 -11.52
C GLN A 308 1.06 18.44 -10.96
N VAL A 309 2.33 18.73 -11.31
CA VAL A 309 3.49 18.08 -10.69
C VAL A 309 3.75 18.77 -9.35
N LEU A 310 3.84 17.97 -8.29
CA LEU A 310 4.13 18.42 -6.93
C LEU A 310 5.60 18.18 -6.57
N PRO A 311 6.11 18.75 -5.46
CA PRO A 311 7.44 18.45 -4.95
C PRO A 311 7.63 16.95 -4.79
N SER A 312 8.69 16.42 -5.41
CA SER A 312 9.01 14.99 -5.39
C SER A 312 9.27 14.48 -3.97
N MET A 313 8.95 13.21 -3.71
CA MET A 313 9.36 12.54 -2.47
C MET A 313 10.88 12.65 -2.25
N PRO A 314 11.34 12.74 -1.00
CA PRO A 314 12.77 12.70 -0.70
C PRO A 314 13.46 11.42 -1.22
N HIS A 315 12.81 10.27 -1.09
CA HIS A 315 13.32 8.98 -1.53
C HIS A 315 12.37 8.30 -2.53
N PRO A 316 12.90 7.69 -3.62
CA PRO A 316 12.10 6.93 -4.58
C PRO A 316 11.58 5.66 -3.91
N ARG A 317 10.33 5.27 -4.19
CA ARG A 317 9.75 4.02 -3.66
C ARG A 317 8.59 3.53 -4.53
N HIS A 318 8.46 2.19 -4.59
CA HIS A 318 7.26 1.52 -5.10
C HIS A 318 6.69 0.59 -4.03
N GLY A 319 5.54 0.02 -4.24
CA GLY A 319 4.89 -0.87 -3.29
C GLY A 319 4.76 -0.25 -1.90
N LEU A 320 4.46 1.06 -1.87
CA LEU A 320 4.40 1.91 -0.68
C LEU A 320 2.95 2.15 -0.27
N ALA A 321 2.71 2.29 1.04
CA ALA A 321 1.41 2.75 1.52
C ALA A 321 1.29 4.27 1.37
N VAL A 322 0.18 4.73 0.79
CA VAL A 322 -0.13 6.15 0.62
C VAL A 322 -1.52 6.45 1.18
N GLY A 323 -1.67 7.60 1.84
CA GLY A 323 -2.94 8.08 2.35
C GLY A 323 -2.92 9.57 2.65
N ALA A 324 -4.05 10.24 2.52
CA ALA A 324 -4.21 11.65 2.89
C ALA A 324 -5.06 11.78 4.14
N VAL A 325 -4.56 12.53 5.14
CA VAL A 325 -5.30 12.87 6.36
C VAL A 325 -5.12 14.37 6.65
N GLY A 326 -6.23 15.08 6.77
CA GLY A 326 -6.20 16.53 6.85
C GLY A 326 -5.48 17.13 5.64
N SER A 327 -4.58 18.06 5.87
CA SER A 327 -3.75 18.68 4.81
C SER A 327 -2.39 17.98 4.60
N ARG A 328 -2.32 16.67 4.80
CA ARG A 328 -1.07 15.91 4.72
C ARG A 328 -1.21 14.65 3.87
N LEU A 329 -0.24 14.43 2.97
CA LEU A 329 -0.07 13.16 2.27
C LEU A 329 1.04 12.36 2.95
N TYR A 330 0.72 11.17 3.36
CA TYR A 330 1.63 10.21 4.01
C TYR A 330 2.10 9.20 2.98
N THR A 331 3.42 8.96 2.91
CA THR A 331 4.05 7.95 2.08
C THR A 331 4.92 7.07 2.96
N VAL A 332 4.52 5.82 3.15
CA VAL A 332 5.07 4.94 4.21
C VAL A 332 5.68 3.69 3.60
N SER A 333 6.89 3.33 4.06
CA SER A 333 7.60 2.11 3.69
C SER A 333 7.73 1.92 2.16
N GLY A 334 7.67 0.69 1.66
CA GLY A 334 7.92 0.36 0.26
C GLY A 334 9.38 0.03 -0.02
N ASP A 335 9.69 -0.27 -1.28
CA ASP A 335 11.04 -0.59 -1.73
C ASP A 335 11.68 0.59 -2.48
N GLY A 336 12.93 0.91 -2.17
CA GLY A 336 13.70 1.99 -2.79
C GLY A 336 14.18 1.69 -4.21
N GLN A 337 14.04 0.45 -4.67
CA GLN A 337 14.37 -0.01 -6.02
C GLN A 337 13.09 -0.55 -6.69
N SER A 338 13.10 -0.67 -7.99
CA SER A 338 12.07 -1.45 -8.69
C SER A 338 12.26 -2.94 -8.39
N ALA A 339 11.17 -3.69 -8.26
CA ALA A 339 11.24 -5.15 -8.13
C ALA A 339 12.06 -5.74 -9.28
N GLY A 340 13.08 -6.54 -8.96
CA GLY A 340 14.01 -7.14 -9.92
C GLY A 340 14.13 -8.64 -9.75
N ASN A 341 14.54 -9.34 -10.80
CA ASN A 341 14.77 -10.76 -10.74
C ASN A 341 16.08 -11.03 -9.96
N GLY A 342 15.96 -11.45 -8.68
CA GLY A 342 17.08 -11.82 -7.81
C GLY A 342 17.79 -10.66 -7.11
N ILE A 343 17.24 -9.46 -7.10
CA ILE A 343 17.73 -8.34 -6.28
C ILE A 343 17.18 -8.51 -4.86
N GLU A 344 18.03 -8.37 -3.86
CA GLU A 344 17.58 -8.28 -2.48
C GLU A 344 16.68 -7.05 -2.31
N HIS A 345 15.55 -7.24 -1.64
CA HIS A 345 14.59 -6.19 -1.40
C HIS A 345 15.17 -5.14 -0.46
N SER A 346 15.08 -3.86 -0.86
CA SER A 346 15.56 -2.70 -0.09
C SER A 346 14.41 -1.96 0.59
N ALA A 347 13.55 -2.71 1.27
CA ALA A 347 12.43 -2.15 2.02
C ALA A 347 12.91 -1.12 3.06
N VAL A 348 12.26 0.02 3.11
CA VAL A 348 12.63 1.16 3.95
C VAL A 348 11.55 1.47 5.00
N ALA A 349 11.99 2.02 6.14
CA ALA A 349 11.10 2.39 7.25
C ALA A 349 10.62 3.85 7.18
N PHE A 350 10.74 4.51 6.04
CA PHE A 350 10.37 5.93 5.92
C PHE A 350 8.86 6.14 6.11
N ASN A 351 8.53 7.20 6.83
CA ASN A 351 7.22 7.80 6.91
C ASN A 351 7.39 9.27 6.53
N GLU A 352 7.36 9.53 5.22
CA GLU A 352 7.56 10.88 4.65
C GLU A 352 6.22 11.54 4.42
N ILE A 353 6.10 12.77 4.86
CA ILE A 353 4.84 13.50 4.93
C ILE A 353 4.96 14.79 4.12
N LEU A 354 4.09 14.97 3.12
CA LEU A 354 3.97 16.21 2.36
C LEU A 354 2.86 17.08 2.94
N GLN A 355 3.19 18.32 3.27
CA GLN A 355 2.22 19.33 3.70
C GLN A 355 1.53 19.94 2.48
N LEU A 356 0.27 19.57 2.24
CA LEU A 356 -0.46 19.83 0.99
C LEU A 356 -0.91 21.28 0.81
N ASP A 357 -1.30 21.97 1.88
CA ASP A 357 -1.70 23.38 1.86
C ASP A 357 -0.55 24.35 1.54
N LEU A 358 0.69 23.88 1.59
CA LEU A 358 1.86 24.62 1.12
C LEU A 358 2.09 24.51 -0.40
N VAL A 359 1.53 23.49 -1.05
CA VAL A 359 1.83 23.14 -2.46
C VAL A 359 0.60 23.10 -3.37
N LEU A 360 -0.59 22.94 -2.80
CA LEU A 360 -1.89 22.98 -3.49
C LEU A 360 -2.67 24.21 -3.01
N LYS A 361 -3.08 25.06 -3.94
CA LYS A 361 -3.88 26.26 -3.66
C LYS A 361 -5.31 26.07 -4.15
#